data_d88ff245e0ffbb3ba6577312d7bbb57b
#
_entry.id   d88ff245e0ffbb3ba6577312d7bbb57b
#
_cell.length_a   1.000
_cell.length_b   1.000
_cell.length_c   1.000
_cell.angle_alpha   90.00
_cell.angle_beta   90.00
_cell.angle_gamma   90.00
#
_symmetry.space_group_name_H-M   'P 1'
#
loop_
_entity.id
_entity.type
_entity.pdbx_description
1 polymer ?
#
loop_
_entity_poly.entity_id
_entity_poly.type
_entity_poly.pdbx_seq_one_letter_code
_entity_poly.pdbx_strand_id
1 'polypeptide(L)'
;MQSSSPKASSSVLAAEYLRELEAEAAATRACLENVPMEKADWKPHDKSMPLGYLAAMIAEMPKWIQYTIEKGEIDFGSFDHEKIETTHQLVAAFDINMAAVRDALKSVTDEGLKETFSLKNKGKLLMSLPKDESVSQSINHLVHHRGQLTVYLRLNGIPVPSIYGPSADDKAGFEF
;
A
#
# COMPACT_ATOMS: atom_id res chain seq x y z
N MET A 1 36.14 -27.41 12.36
CA MET A 1 35.64 -26.13 12.94
C MET A 1 34.66 -25.55 11.95
N GLN A 2 33.35 -25.75 12.19
CA GLN A 2 32.31 -25.13 11.38
C GLN A 2 32.15 -23.71 11.87
N SER A 3 32.47 -22.74 11.01
CA SER A 3 32.20 -21.33 11.21
C SER A 3 30.69 -21.13 11.06
N SER A 4 29.97 -20.99 12.18
CA SER A 4 28.61 -20.52 12.17
C SER A 4 28.62 -19.02 11.85
N SER A 5 28.25 -18.65 10.62
CA SER A 5 27.96 -17.26 10.29
C SER A 5 26.88 -16.73 11.24
N PRO A 6 27.03 -15.53 11.81
CA PRO A 6 26.01 -14.96 12.65
C PRO A 6 24.72 -14.82 11.82
N LYS A 7 23.61 -15.35 12.32
CA LYS A 7 22.28 -15.10 11.78
C LYS A 7 22.09 -13.58 11.77
N ALA A 8 21.91 -12.98 10.60
CA ALA A 8 21.62 -11.56 10.50
C ALA A 8 20.40 -11.27 11.41
N SER A 9 20.55 -10.34 12.34
CA SER A 9 19.46 -9.94 13.21
C SER A 9 18.40 -9.24 12.33
N SER A 10 17.11 -9.61 12.52
CA SER A 10 16.02 -8.91 11.86
C SER A 10 16.06 -7.42 12.23
N SER A 11 15.83 -6.54 11.26
CA SER A 11 15.81 -5.09 11.48
C SER A 11 14.70 -4.71 12.45
N VAL A 12 15.04 -3.93 13.48
CA VAL A 12 14.04 -3.36 14.41
C VAL A 12 13.15 -2.37 13.68
N LEU A 13 13.72 -1.54 12.80
CA LEU A 13 12.97 -0.56 12.03
C LEU A 13 12.01 -1.22 11.03
N ALA A 14 12.43 -2.29 10.36
CA ALA A 14 11.53 -3.05 9.49
C ALA A 14 10.37 -3.70 10.25
N ALA A 15 10.62 -4.16 11.50
CA ALA A 15 9.56 -4.69 12.35
C ALA A 15 8.54 -3.60 12.74
N GLU A 16 8.98 -2.37 12.99
CA GLU A 16 8.08 -1.23 13.25
C GLU A 16 7.26 -0.86 11.99
N TYR A 17 7.87 -0.81 10.81
CA TYR A 17 7.13 -0.59 9.57
C TYR A 17 6.12 -1.71 9.30
N LEU A 18 6.47 -2.96 9.57
CA LEU A 18 5.54 -4.07 9.43
C LEU A 18 4.36 -3.91 10.39
N ARG A 19 4.61 -3.54 11.65
CA ARG A 19 3.56 -3.32 12.65
C ARG A 19 2.61 -2.19 12.23
N GLU A 20 3.15 -1.08 11.70
CA GLU A 20 2.38 0.05 11.20
C GLU A 20 1.51 -0.37 10.00
N LEU A 21 2.11 -1.03 9.01
CA LEU A 21 1.39 -1.50 7.81
C LEU A 21 0.28 -2.50 8.15
N GLU A 22 0.52 -3.41 9.11
CA GLU A 22 -0.50 -4.36 9.60
C GLU A 22 -1.65 -3.65 10.32
N ALA A 23 -1.37 -2.60 11.07
CA ALA A 23 -2.42 -1.81 11.73
C ALA A 23 -3.33 -1.13 10.70
N GLU A 24 -2.80 -0.75 9.52
CA GLU A 24 -3.56 -0.13 8.44
C GLU A 24 -4.29 -1.14 7.53
N ALA A 25 -3.87 -2.41 7.53
CA ALA A 25 -4.31 -3.41 6.55
C ALA A 25 -5.80 -3.71 6.62
N ALA A 26 -6.36 -3.92 7.83
CA ALA A 26 -7.76 -4.30 7.99
C ALA A 26 -8.73 -3.21 7.49
N ALA A 27 -8.49 -1.95 7.87
CA ALA A 27 -9.31 -0.82 7.43
C ALA A 27 -9.14 -0.54 5.93
N THR A 28 -7.93 -0.71 5.39
CA THR A 28 -7.67 -0.57 3.95
C THR A 28 -8.43 -1.64 3.18
N ARG A 29 -8.33 -2.89 3.59
CA ARG A 29 -9.04 -4.02 2.98
C ARG A 29 -10.55 -3.80 2.98
N ALA A 30 -11.13 -3.36 4.10
CA ALA A 30 -12.56 -3.06 4.21
C ALA A 30 -13.00 -1.93 3.27
N CYS A 31 -12.16 -0.90 3.07
CA CYS A 31 -12.43 0.13 2.06
C CYS A 31 -12.43 -0.45 0.64
N LEU A 32 -11.46 -1.31 0.31
CA LEU A 32 -11.35 -1.93 -1.01
C LEU A 32 -12.51 -2.90 -1.31
N GLU A 33 -13.02 -3.63 -0.32
CA GLU A 33 -14.20 -4.50 -0.43
C GLU A 33 -15.46 -3.73 -0.82
N ASN A 34 -15.54 -2.45 -0.48
CA ASN A 34 -16.67 -1.60 -0.77
C ASN A 34 -16.56 -0.85 -2.13
N VAL A 35 -15.47 -1.02 -2.87
CA VAL A 35 -15.29 -0.34 -4.15
C VAL A 35 -16.21 -0.92 -5.23
N PRO A 36 -17.15 -0.14 -5.80
CA PRO A 36 -18.01 -0.59 -6.88
C PRO A 36 -17.24 -0.53 -8.21
N MET A 37 -16.54 -1.61 -8.58
CA MET A 37 -15.70 -1.65 -9.78
C MET A 37 -16.48 -1.45 -11.09
N GLU A 38 -17.80 -1.63 -11.10
CA GLU A 38 -18.68 -1.22 -12.20
C GLU A 38 -18.71 0.30 -12.42
N LYS A 39 -18.27 1.08 -11.43
CA LYS A 39 -18.10 2.54 -11.50
C LYS A 39 -16.62 2.95 -11.58
N ALA A 40 -15.72 2.06 -12.03
CA ALA A 40 -14.27 2.30 -12.04
C ALA A 40 -13.86 3.62 -12.72
N ASP A 41 -14.58 4.04 -13.76
CA ASP A 41 -14.31 5.30 -14.51
C ASP A 41 -14.86 6.56 -13.84
N TRP A 42 -15.68 6.41 -12.78
CA TRP A 42 -16.25 7.56 -12.08
C TRP A 42 -15.16 8.37 -11.36
N LYS A 43 -15.31 9.68 -11.36
CA LYS A 43 -14.43 10.62 -10.66
C LYS A 43 -15.20 11.84 -10.19
N PRO A 44 -14.82 12.45 -9.05
CA PRO A 44 -15.53 13.61 -8.49
C PRO A 44 -15.26 14.91 -9.27
N HIS A 45 -14.21 14.94 -10.06
CA HIS A 45 -13.80 16.09 -10.85
C HIS A 45 -12.96 15.63 -12.06
N ASP A 46 -12.96 16.36 -13.17
CA ASP A 46 -12.24 16.01 -14.40
C ASP A 46 -10.73 15.81 -14.21
N LYS A 47 -10.14 16.52 -13.26
CA LYS A 47 -8.72 16.41 -12.91
C LYS A 47 -8.41 15.33 -11.87
N SER A 48 -9.44 14.72 -11.28
CA SER A 48 -9.26 13.67 -10.27
C SER A 48 -8.99 12.32 -10.92
N MET A 49 -8.34 11.44 -10.17
CA MET A 49 -8.16 10.05 -10.57
C MET A 49 -9.52 9.35 -10.67
N PRO A 50 -9.72 8.44 -11.64
CA PRO A 50 -10.86 7.53 -11.63
C PRO A 50 -10.87 6.64 -10.39
N LEU A 51 -12.06 6.26 -9.91
CA LEU A 51 -12.25 5.43 -8.71
C LEU A 51 -11.47 4.11 -8.79
N GLY A 52 -11.55 3.40 -9.91
CA GLY A 52 -10.85 2.14 -10.10
C GLY A 52 -9.33 2.30 -10.08
N TYR A 53 -8.81 3.38 -10.68
CA TYR A 53 -7.37 3.67 -10.64
C TYR A 53 -6.89 3.99 -9.22
N LEU A 54 -7.63 4.81 -8.46
CA LEU A 54 -7.32 5.12 -7.07
C LEU A 54 -7.32 3.85 -6.21
N ALA A 55 -8.32 2.99 -6.37
CA ALA A 55 -8.44 1.75 -5.63
C ALA A 55 -7.32 0.75 -5.98
N ALA A 56 -7.01 0.56 -7.27
CA ALA A 56 -5.92 -0.29 -7.72
C ALA A 56 -4.56 0.19 -7.18
N MET A 57 -4.31 1.51 -7.21
CA MET A 57 -3.09 2.08 -6.65
C MET A 57 -2.96 1.79 -5.15
N ILE A 58 -4.04 1.89 -4.36
CA ILE A 58 -4.03 1.54 -2.94
C ILE A 58 -3.68 0.05 -2.77
N ALA A 59 -4.26 -0.83 -3.58
CA ALA A 59 -3.98 -2.27 -3.52
C ALA A 59 -2.53 -2.61 -3.92
N GLU A 60 -1.89 -1.80 -4.76
CA GLU A 60 -0.50 -1.96 -5.18
C GLU A 60 0.53 -1.34 -4.22
N MET A 61 0.16 -0.47 -3.29
CA MET A 61 1.13 0.17 -2.39
C MET A 61 2.01 -0.82 -1.61
N PRO A 62 1.51 -1.94 -1.08
CA PRO A 62 2.36 -2.95 -0.45
C PRO A 62 3.40 -3.54 -1.42
N LYS A 63 3.07 -3.73 -2.71
CA LYS A 63 4.02 -4.17 -3.76
C LYS A 63 5.12 -3.13 -3.99
N TRP A 64 4.82 -1.84 -3.88
CA TRP A 64 5.82 -0.78 -3.99
C TRP A 64 6.84 -0.86 -2.85
N ILE A 65 6.38 -1.12 -1.61
CA ILE A 65 7.26 -1.33 -0.45
C ILE A 65 8.13 -2.58 -0.67
N GLN A 66 7.53 -3.69 -1.13
CA GLN A 66 8.29 -4.90 -1.47
C GLN A 66 9.40 -4.61 -2.49
N TYR A 67 9.07 -3.92 -3.60
CA TYR A 67 10.05 -3.58 -4.64
C TYR A 67 11.12 -2.62 -4.15
N THR A 68 10.78 -1.66 -3.28
CA THR A 68 11.74 -0.80 -2.61
C THR A 68 12.79 -1.64 -1.87
N ILE A 69 12.36 -2.65 -1.12
CA ILE A 69 13.23 -3.51 -0.32
C ILE A 69 14.06 -4.43 -1.21
N GLU A 70 13.39 -5.19 -2.08
CA GLU A 70 14.01 -6.30 -2.81
C GLU A 70 14.76 -5.85 -4.07
N LYS A 71 14.21 -4.88 -4.80
CA LYS A 71 14.78 -4.43 -6.08
C LYS A 71 15.56 -3.12 -5.95
N GLY A 72 15.26 -2.29 -4.94
CA GLY A 72 15.84 -0.97 -4.78
C GLY A 72 15.45 0.03 -5.88
N GLU A 73 14.47 -0.34 -6.73
CA GLU A 73 14.06 0.46 -7.88
C GLU A 73 12.62 0.19 -8.28
N ILE A 74 11.91 1.25 -8.70
CA ILE A 74 10.66 1.19 -9.44
C ILE A 74 10.79 2.09 -10.66
N ASP A 75 10.49 1.55 -11.85
CA ASP A 75 10.34 2.33 -13.08
C ASP A 75 8.90 2.24 -13.58
N PHE A 76 8.14 3.33 -13.52
CA PHE A 76 6.75 3.38 -13.97
C PHE A 76 6.58 3.03 -15.45
N GLY A 77 7.64 3.17 -16.27
CA GLY A 77 7.60 2.77 -17.68
C GLY A 77 7.57 1.26 -17.90
N SER A 78 7.94 0.47 -16.89
CA SER A 78 8.00 -1.00 -16.92
C SER A 78 7.39 -1.66 -15.69
N PHE A 79 6.76 -0.89 -14.79
CA PHE A 79 6.11 -1.44 -13.63
C PHE A 79 4.92 -2.31 -14.05
N ASP A 80 4.88 -3.53 -13.53
CA ASP A 80 3.85 -4.50 -13.85
C ASP A 80 2.58 -4.22 -13.02
N HIS A 81 1.68 -3.41 -13.60
CA HIS A 81 0.38 -3.13 -13.02
C HIS A 81 -0.56 -4.32 -13.21
N GLU A 82 -1.23 -4.70 -12.15
CA GLU A 82 -2.23 -5.75 -12.21
C GLU A 82 -3.48 -5.29 -12.95
N LYS A 83 -4.00 -6.15 -13.84
CA LYS A 83 -5.28 -5.90 -14.49
C LYS A 83 -6.42 -6.25 -13.55
N ILE A 84 -7.05 -5.24 -12.97
CA ILE A 84 -8.12 -5.37 -12.00
C ILE A 84 -9.44 -4.90 -12.63
N GLU A 85 -10.39 -5.82 -12.77
CA GLU A 85 -11.69 -5.56 -13.39
C GLU A 85 -12.86 -5.71 -12.39
N THR A 86 -12.63 -6.41 -11.27
CA THR A 86 -13.66 -6.69 -10.26
C THR A 86 -13.18 -6.36 -8.87
N THR A 87 -14.11 -6.08 -7.94
CA THR A 87 -13.82 -5.88 -6.52
C THR A 87 -13.13 -7.09 -5.91
N HIS A 88 -13.50 -8.31 -6.31
CA HIS A 88 -12.83 -9.53 -5.85
C HIS A 88 -11.34 -9.56 -6.26
N GLN A 89 -11.02 -9.22 -7.52
CA GLN A 89 -9.63 -9.13 -7.98
C GLN A 89 -8.86 -8.02 -7.25
N LEU A 90 -9.50 -6.89 -6.98
CA LEU A 90 -8.92 -5.78 -6.25
C LEU A 90 -8.49 -6.20 -4.83
N VAL A 91 -9.37 -6.88 -4.10
CA VAL A 91 -9.09 -7.37 -2.76
C VAL A 91 -8.04 -8.48 -2.77
N ALA A 92 -8.12 -9.41 -3.74
CA ALA A 92 -7.14 -10.48 -3.89
C ALA A 92 -5.73 -9.92 -4.19
N ALA A 93 -5.62 -8.90 -5.04
CA ALA A 93 -4.36 -8.22 -5.32
C ALA A 93 -3.77 -7.59 -4.05
N PHE A 94 -4.58 -6.89 -3.26
CA PHE A 94 -4.14 -6.34 -1.99
C PHE A 94 -3.64 -7.43 -1.03
N ASP A 95 -4.39 -8.52 -0.87
CA ASP A 95 -4.01 -9.61 0.03
C ASP A 95 -2.69 -10.28 -0.39
N ILE A 96 -2.48 -10.50 -1.70
CA ILE A 96 -1.23 -11.04 -2.25
C ILE A 96 -0.06 -10.08 -2.01
N ASN A 97 -0.24 -8.79 -2.28
CA ASN A 97 0.78 -7.78 -2.10
C ASN A 97 1.14 -7.59 -0.61
N MET A 98 0.14 -7.68 0.29
CA MET A 98 0.37 -7.69 1.74
C MET A 98 1.17 -8.91 2.19
N ALA A 99 0.94 -10.10 1.65
CA ALA A 99 1.73 -11.27 1.97
C ALA A 99 3.20 -11.09 1.54
N ALA A 100 3.42 -10.62 0.32
CA ALA A 100 4.77 -10.40 -0.22
C ALA A 100 5.56 -9.34 0.56
N VAL A 101 4.94 -8.21 0.93
CA VAL A 101 5.62 -7.16 1.70
C VAL A 101 5.94 -7.61 3.13
N ARG A 102 5.11 -8.47 3.76
CA ARG A 102 5.44 -9.09 5.05
C ARG A 102 6.74 -9.87 5.00
N ASP A 103 6.93 -10.66 3.96
CA ASP A 103 8.13 -11.47 3.80
C ASP A 103 9.36 -10.59 3.51
N ALA A 104 9.22 -9.56 2.69
CA ALA A 104 10.27 -8.59 2.41
C ALA A 104 10.72 -7.84 3.69
N LEU A 105 9.77 -7.33 4.48
CA LEU A 105 10.07 -6.61 5.73
C LEU A 105 10.68 -7.52 6.80
N LYS A 106 10.32 -8.81 6.85
CA LYS A 106 10.93 -9.78 7.77
C LYS A 106 12.35 -10.17 7.38
N SER A 107 12.71 -10.03 6.11
CA SER A 107 14.00 -10.46 5.58
C SER A 107 15.06 -9.37 5.51
N VAL A 108 14.66 -8.09 5.46
CA VAL A 108 15.58 -6.96 5.30
C VAL A 108 16.35 -6.67 6.58
N THR A 109 17.62 -6.27 6.45
CA THR A 109 18.48 -5.83 7.55
C THR A 109 18.47 -4.30 7.68
N ASP A 110 19.00 -3.78 8.81
CA ASP A 110 19.16 -2.33 9.00
C ASP A 110 20.09 -1.70 7.96
N GLU A 111 21.14 -2.43 7.54
CA GLU A 111 22.03 -2.01 6.46
C GLU A 111 21.27 -1.98 5.11
N GLY A 112 20.48 -3.01 4.83
CA GLY A 112 19.65 -3.08 3.62
C GLY A 112 18.65 -1.94 3.51
N LEU A 113 18.09 -1.48 4.63
CA LEU A 113 17.19 -0.33 4.67
C LEU A 113 17.88 1.01 4.39
N LYS A 114 19.19 1.12 4.64
CA LYS A 114 19.99 2.32 4.34
C LYS A 114 20.43 2.41 2.88
N GLU A 115 20.31 1.32 2.13
CA GLU A 115 20.63 1.34 0.70
C GLU A 115 19.73 2.34 -0.05
N THR A 116 20.20 2.78 -1.20
CA THR A 116 19.47 3.72 -2.04
C THR A 116 18.33 3.02 -2.79
N PHE A 117 17.15 3.63 -2.73
CA PHE A 117 16.02 3.38 -3.62
C PHE A 117 15.98 4.43 -4.74
N SER A 118 15.57 4.03 -5.95
CA SER A 118 15.42 4.90 -7.11
C SER A 118 14.03 4.76 -7.71
N LEU A 119 13.32 5.88 -7.84
CA LEU A 119 12.09 5.96 -8.62
C LEU A 119 12.40 6.54 -10.00
N LYS A 120 11.95 5.84 -11.05
CA LYS A 120 12.17 6.20 -12.45
C LYS A 120 10.87 6.25 -13.23
N ASN A 121 10.92 6.89 -14.39
CA ASN A 121 9.89 6.78 -15.42
C ASN A 121 10.56 6.67 -16.77
N LYS A 122 10.38 5.53 -17.45
CA LYS A 122 11.03 5.20 -18.74
C LYS A 122 12.55 5.43 -18.69
N GLY A 123 13.19 4.93 -17.64
CA GLY A 123 14.63 5.04 -17.38
C GLY A 123 15.10 6.39 -16.83
N LYS A 124 14.26 7.43 -16.83
CA LYS A 124 14.61 8.75 -16.29
C LYS A 124 14.42 8.74 -14.77
N LEU A 125 15.48 9.08 -14.03
CA LEU A 125 15.44 9.23 -12.58
C LEU A 125 14.51 10.40 -12.19
N LEU A 126 13.53 10.12 -11.35
CA LEU A 126 12.60 11.09 -10.76
C LEU A 126 12.98 11.43 -9.32
N MET A 127 13.38 10.41 -8.54
CA MET A 127 13.68 10.53 -7.12
C MET A 127 14.68 9.44 -6.71
N SER A 128 15.52 9.78 -5.74
CA SER A 128 16.46 8.84 -5.12
C SER A 128 16.59 9.18 -3.64
N LEU A 129 16.40 8.20 -2.76
CA LEU A 129 16.43 8.34 -1.31
C LEU A 129 16.74 6.99 -0.64
N PRO A 130 17.05 6.94 0.67
CA PRO A 130 17.20 5.69 1.39
C PRO A 130 15.92 4.83 1.35
N LYS A 131 16.06 3.51 1.36
CA LYS A 131 14.92 2.58 1.32
C LYS A 131 13.98 2.77 2.51
N ASP A 132 14.49 3.02 3.72
CA ASP A 132 13.68 3.29 4.91
C ASP A 132 12.77 4.51 4.73
N GLU A 133 13.30 5.61 4.18
CA GLU A 133 12.49 6.78 3.86
C GLU A 133 11.41 6.47 2.82
N SER A 134 11.74 5.67 1.79
CA SER A 134 10.77 5.25 0.77
C SER A 134 9.66 4.38 1.34
N VAL A 135 9.99 3.46 2.26
CA VAL A 135 9.00 2.61 2.95
C VAL A 135 8.04 3.48 3.76
N SER A 136 8.57 4.39 4.59
CA SER A 136 7.76 5.33 5.38
C SER A 136 6.85 6.17 4.51
N GLN A 137 7.38 6.75 3.42
CA GLN A 137 6.59 7.53 2.47
C GLN A 137 5.48 6.70 1.82
N SER A 138 5.75 5.42 1.49
CA SER A 138 4.76 4.53 0.86
C SER A 138 3.62 4.17 1.81
N ILE A 139 3.89 3.97 3.11
CA ILE A 139 2.84 3.74 4.13
C ILE A 139 1.96 4.99 4.24
N ASN A 140 2.57 6.18 4.37
CA ASN A 140 1.82 7.44 4.43
C ASN A 140 1.00 7.68 3.14
N HIS A 141 1.53 7.30 1.99
CA HIS A 141 0.89 7.41 0.68
C HIS A 141 -0.36 6.51 0.60
N LEU A 142 -0.26 5.27 1.12
CA LEU A 142 -1.41 4.37 1.25
C LEU A 142 -2.51 5.00 2.11
N VAL A 143 -2.17 5.50 3.29
CA VAL A 143 -3.11 6.13 4.23
C VAL A 143 -3.77 7.36 3.60
N HIS A 144 -2.98 8.21 2.89
CA HIS A 144 -3.47 9.38 2.18
C HIS A 144 -4.51 9.00 1.12
N HIS A 145 -4.20 8.04 0.24
CA HIS A 145 -5.11 7.64 -0.82
C HIS A 145 -6.32 6.87 -0.30
N ARG A 146 -6.18 6.08 0.76
CA ARG A 146 -7.33 5.47 1.44
C ARG A 146 -8.29 6.54 1.97
N GLY A 147 -7.77 7.63 2.57
CA GLY A 147 -8.59 8.77 2.98
C GLY A 147 -9.35 9.40 1.81
N GLN A 148 -8.71 9.54 0.64
CA GLN A 148 -9.42 9.98 -0.58
C GLN A 148 -10.48 8.98 -1.02
N LEU A 149 -10.19 7.67 -0.97
CA LEU A 149 -11.12 6.61 -1.34
C LEU A 149 -12.40 6.65 -0.50
N THR A 150 -12.30 6.93 0.80
CA THR A 150 -13.50 7.05 1.66
C THR A 150 -14.43 8.17 1.21
N VAL A 151 -13.88 9.29 0.75
CA VAL A 151 -14.67 10.38 0.15
C VAL A 151 -15.34 9.93 -1.15
N TYR A 152 -14.62 9.18 -2.00
CA TYR A 152 -15.18 8.66 -3.25
C TYR A 152 -16.32 7.68 -2.98
N LEU A 153 -16.16 6.77 -2.02
CA LEU A 153 -17.23 5.85 -1.59
C LEU A 153 -18.46 6.64 -1.13
N ARG A 154 -18.26 7.63 -0.26
CA ARG A 154 -19.36 8.48 0.25
C ARG A 154 -20.12 9.20 -0.86
N LEU A 155 -19.41 9.78 -1.81
CA LEU A 155 -20.02 10.48 -2.96
C LEU A 155 -20.80 9.55 -3.89
N ASN A 156 -20.50 8.24 -3.86
CA ASN A 156 -21.23 7.21 -4.58
C ASN A 156 -22.36 6.54 -3.76
N GLY A 157 -22.63 7.01 -2.53
CA GLY A 157 -23.64 6.44 -1.65
C GLY A 157 -23.22 5.06 -1.07
N ILE A 158 -21.95 4.75 -1.08
CA ILE A 158 -21.40 3.49 -0.56
C ILE A 158 -21.04 3.68 0.92
N PRO A 159 -21.36 2.72 1.79
CA PRO A 159 -20.96 2.76 3.20
C PRO A 159 -19.45 2.86 3.37
N VAL A 160 -19.02 3.70 4.32
CA VAL A 160 -17.62 3.88 4.68
C VAL A 160 -17.35 3.13 5.98
N PRO A 161 -16.39 2.17 6.02
CA PRO A 161 -16.05 1.45 7.24
C PRO A 161 -15.40 2.38 8.28
N SER A 162 -15.42 1.96 9.54
CA SER A 162 -14.59 2.56 10.60
C SER A 162 -13.12 2.37 10.29
N ILE A 163 -12.30 3.41 10.55
CA ILE A 163 -10.84 3.36 10.33
C ILE A 163 -10.11 3.57 11.65
N TYR A 164 -9.96 4.81 12.09
CA TYR A 164 -9.37 5.16 13.40
C TYR A 164 -10.44 5.43 14.45
N GLY A 165 -11.69 5.42 14.06
CA GLY A 165 -12.86 5.67 14.88
C GLY A 165 -14.11 5.40 14.07
N PRO A 166 -15.30 5.58 14.68
CA PRO A 166 -16.58 5.30 14.05
C PRO A 166 -16.80 6.18 12.81
N SER A 167 -17.49 5.60 11.81
CA SER A 167 -18.07 6.36 10.69
C SER A 167 -19.56 6.55 10.88
N ALA A 168 -20.21 7.33 10.00
CA ALA A 168 -21.66 7.46 10.01
C ALA A 168 -22.39 6.13 9.69
N ASP A 169 -21.73 5.19 9.01
CA ASP A 169 -22.32 3.91 8.58
C ASP A 169 -21.89 2.75 9.48
N ASP A 170 -20.75 2.88 10.16
CA ASP A 170 -20.19 1.88 11.04
C ASP A 170 -19.75 2.55 12.35
N LYS A 171 -20.55 2.38 13.37
CA LYS A 171 -20.34 3.01 14.67
C LYS A 171 -19.29 2.30 15.51
N ALA A 172 -18.76 1.14 15.08
CA ALA A 172 -17.77 0.35 15.82
C ALA A 172 -18.12 0.13 17.30
N GLY A 173 -19.42 0.00 17.61
CA GLY A 173 -19.93 -0.15 18.97
C GLY A 173 -20.09 1.14 19.77
N PHE A 174 -19.82 2.30 19.19
CA PHE A 174 -20.11 3.61 19.83
C PHE A 174 -21.59 3.97 19.64
N GLU A 175 -22.27 4.35 20.74
CA GLU A 175 -23.57 4.98 20.72
C GLU A 175 -23.38 6.51 20.81
N PHE A 176 -23.97 7.26 19.85
CA PHE A 176 -23.99 8.73 19.82
C PHE A 176 -25.41 9.24 20.00
#